data_dc53df6a4a59f8c5b2be63d0c6ab8405
#
_entry.id   dc53df6a4a59f8c5b2be63d0c6ab8405
#
_cell.length_a   1.000
_cell.length_b   1.000
_cell.length_c   1.000
_cell.angle_alpha   90.00
_cell.angle_beta   90.00
_cell.angle_gamma   90.00
#
_symmetry.space_group_name_H-M   'P 1'
#
loop_
_entity.id
_entity.type
_entity.pdbx_description
1 polymer ?
#
loop_
_entity_poly.entity_id
_entity_poly.type
_entity_poly.pdbx_seq_one_letter_code
_entity_poly.pdbx_strand_id
1 'polypeptide(L)'
;MDLQITSYNNRFKIKGDLNKLNLKTFNAHFANIFDKVDEILLDIERVENIDRAGVMALARLHNESITKSKRLSIIGLGCKELYQHFKSEEPEQLSEQHMVATNSIVAA
;
A
#
# COMPACT_ATOMS: atom_id res chain seq x y z
N MET A 1 9.89 -15.58 0.28
CA MET A 1 9.23 -15.70 -1.01
C MET A 1 9.40 -14.43 -1.82
N ASP A 2 9.55 -14.58 -3.11
CA ASP A 2 9.79 -13.40 -3.93
C ASP A 2 8.54 -12.55 -4.04
N LEU A 3 8.77 -11.27 -4.23
CA LEU A 3 7.69 -10.33 -4.45
C LEU A 3 7.31 -10.35 -5.92
N GLN A 4 6.04 -10.54 -6.19
CA GLN A 4 5.52 -10.51 -7.54
C GLN A 4 4.44 -9.43 -7.64
N ILE A 5 4.55 -8.60 -8.64
CA ILE A 5 3.59 -7.53 -8.87
C ILE A 5 3.06 -7.67 -10.27
N THR A 6 1.75 -7.86 -10.39
CA THR A 6 1.10 -7.91 -11.69
C THR A 6 0.12 -6.75 -11.78
N SER A 7 -0.08 -6.26 -12.97
CA SER A 7 -0.97 -5.13 -13.15
C SER A 7 -1.90 -5.36 -14.32
N TYR A 8 -3.10 -4.81 -14.20
CA TYR A 8 -4.09 -4.80 -15.24
C TYR A 8 -4.83 -3.48 -15.13
N ASN A 9 -4.70 -2.64 -16.14
CA ASN A 9 -5.17 -1.27 -16.05
C ASN A 9 -4.51 -0.61 -14.85
N ASN A 10 -5.26 -0.03 -13.95
CA ASN A 10 -4.70 0.62 -12.77
C ASN A 10 -4.80 -0.23 -11.53
N ARG A 11 -5.01 -1.51 -11.71
CA ARG A 11 -5.10 -2.44 -10.59
C ARG A 11 -3.81 -3.24 -10.49
N PHE A 12 -3.21 -3.22 -9.32
CA PHE A 12 -1.94 -3.89 -9.07
C PHE A 12 -2.13 -4.96 -8.01
N LYS A 13 -1.77 -6.19 -8.35
CA LYS A 13 -1.82 -7.29 -7.40
C LYS A 13 -0.42 -7.57 -6.91
N ILE A 14 -0.26 -7.60 -5.60
CA ILE A 14 1.03 -7.85 -4.97
C ILE A 14 0.96 -9.19 -4.28
N LYS A 15 1.94 -10.03 -4.56
CA LYS A 15 1.98 -11.39 -4.04
C LYS A 15 3.34 -11.67 -3.44
N GLY A 16 3.36 -12.40 -2.35
CA GLY A 16 4.60 -12.83 -1.72
C GLY A 16 4.97 -11.94 -0.56
N ASP A 17 6.26 -11.70 -0.42
CA ASP A 17 6.78 -10.96 0.74
C ASP A 17 7.11 -9.54 0.35
N LEU A 18 6.54 -8.59 1.08
CA LEU A 18 6.90 -7.19 0.92
C LEU A 18 7.76 -6.81 2.11
N ASN A 19 9.06 -6.91 1.91
CA ASN A 19 10.01 -6.74 2.99
C ASN A 19 11.22 -5.94 2.50
N LYS A 20 12.15 -5.74 3.40
CA LYS A 20 13.35 -4.96 3.12
C LYS A 20 14.11 -5.48 1.91
N LEU A 21 14.16 -6.79 1.76
CA LEU A 21 14.92 -7.39 0.66
C LEU A 21 14.27 -7.15 -0.68
N ASN A 22 12.95 -7.03 -0.72
CA ASN A 22 12.21 -6.86 -1.96
C ASN A 22 11.77 -5.42 -2.20
N LEU A 23 12.18 -4.52 -1.33
CA LEU A 23 11.72 -3.14 -1.39
C LEU A 23 12.12 -2.46 -2.69
N LYS A 24 13.29 -2.80 -3.19
CA LYS A 24 13.78 -2.21 -4.43
C LYS A 24 12.85 -2.55 -5.59
N THR A 25 12.38 -3.78 -5.64
CA THR A 25 11.44 -4.20 -6.67
C THR A 25 10.13 -3.40 -6.57
N PHE A 26 9.63 -3.26 -5.35
CA PHE A 26 8.40 -2.51 -5.13
C PHE A 26 8.59 -1.05 -5.56
N ASN A 27 9.65 -0.43 -5.10
CA ASN A 27 9.89 0.98 -5.40
C ASN A 27 10.08 1.22 -6.89
N ALA A 28 10.76 0.32 -7.57
CA ALA A 28 10.97 0.45 -9.00
C ALA A 28 9.65 0.34 -9.76
N HIS A 29 8.78 -0.52 -9.29
CA HIS A 29 7.51 -0.75 -9.96
C HIS A 29 6.58 0.46 -9.86
N PHE A 30 6.64 1.15 -8.74
CA PHE A 30 5.73 2.26 -8.49
C PHE A 30 6.40 3.62 -8.59
N ALA A 31 7.62 3.67 -9.11
CA ALA A 31 8.32 4.94 -9.27
C ALA A 31 7.53 5.84 -10.24
N ASN A 32 7.21 7.03 -9.77
CA ASN A 32 6.51 8.03 -10.57
C ASN A 32 5.17 7.55 -11.10
N ILE A 33 4.54 6.60 -10.41
CA ILE A 33 3.29 6.03 -10.90
C ILE A 33 2.20 7.10 -11.00
N PHE A 34 2.18 8.05 -10.07
CA PHE A 34 1.14 9.07 -10.07
C PHE A 34 1.39 10.19 -11.06
N ASP A 35 2.53 10.17 -11.75
CA ASP A 35 2.73 11.04 -12.89
C ASP A 35 2.11 10.46 -14.14
N LYS A 36 1.81 9.17 -14.10
CA LYS A 36 1.27 8.47 -15.27
C LYS A 36 -0.22 8.23 -15.18
N VAL A 37 -0.73 8.03 -13.95
CA VAL A 37 -2.13 7.72 -13.74
C VAL A 37 -2.65 8.53 -12.58
N ASP A 38 -3.96 8.74 -12.56
CA ASP A 38 -4.60 9.50 -11.49
C ASP A 38 -5.08 8.64 -10.35
N GLU A 39 -5.21 7.36 -10.58
CA GLU A 39 -5.79 6.48 -9.59
C GLU A 39 -5.20 5.09 -9.75
N ILE A 40 -4.84 4.48 -8.63
CA ILE A 40 -4.43 3.08 -8.63
C ILE A 40 -5.11 2.35 -7.50
N LEU A 41 -5.24 1.04 -7.69
CA LEU A 41 -5.79 0.15 -6.69
C LEU A 41 -4.77 -0.93 -6.42
N LEU A 42 -4.36 -1.05 -5.18
CA LEU A 42 -3.43 -2.09 -4.75
C LEU A 42 -4.20 -3.21 -4.08
N ASP A 43 -4.03 -4.41 -4.60
CA ASP A 43 -4.61 -5.61 -4.01
C ASP A 43 -3.50 -6.35 -3.30
N ILE A 44 -3.54 -6.37 -1.98
CA ILE A 44 -2.51 -7.00 -1.18
C ILE A 44 -3.00 -8.27 -0.52
N GLU A 45 -4.07 -8.82 -1.03
CA GLU A 45 -4.65 -10.02 -0.46
C GLU A 45 -3.67 -11.18 -0.45
N ARG A 46 -2.77 -11.21 -1.41
CA ARG A 46 -1.81 -12.30 -1.55
C ARG A 46 -0.45 -12.00 -0.95
N VAL A 47 -0.31 -10.91 -0.27
CA VAL A 47 0.91 -10.61 0.48
C VAL A 47 0.94 -11.56 1.67
N GLU A 48 2.00 -12.33 1.77
CA GLU A 48 2.10 -13.34 2.82
C GLU A 48 2.81 -12.80 4.05
N ASN A 49 3.87 -12.02 3.82
CA ASN A 49 4.62 -11.44 4.91
C ASN A 49 4.96 -10.02 4.59
N ILE A 50 4.97 -9.19 5.61
CA ILE A 50 5.34 -7.80 5.44
C ILE A 50 6.09 -7.38 6.69
N ASP A 51 7.18 -6.65 6.51
CA ASP A 51 7.91 -6.11 7.64
C ASP A 51 7.69 -4.60 7.68
N ARG A 52 8.35 -3.96 8.64
CA ARG A 52 8.17 -2.53 8.81
C ARG A 52 8.56 -1.75 7.56
N ALA A 53 9.61 -2.19 6.88
CA ALA A 53 10.03 -1.53 5.65
C ALA A 53 8.94 -1.60 4.59
N GLY A 54 8.25 -2.74 4.50
CA GLY A 54 7.15 -2.88 3.56
C GLY A 54 5.97 -1.99 3.91
N VAL A 55 5.63 -1.91 5.19
CA VAL A 55 4.56 -1.02 5.63
C VAL A 55 4.91 0.42 5.30
N MET A 56 6.16 0.80 5.56
CA MET A 56 6.60 2.16 5.27
C MET A 56 6.54 2.47 3.78
N ALA A 57 6.83 1.48 2.95
CA ALA A 57 6.74 1.68 1.51
C ALA A 57 5.31 1.96 1.07
N LEU A 58 4.36 1.22 1.63
CA LEU A 58 2.95 1.45 1.33
C LEU A 58 2.49 2.81 1.83
N ALA A 59 2.92 3.16 3.04
CA ALA A 59 2.56 4.46 3.60
C ALA A 59 3.12 5.60 2.76
N ARG A 60 4.34 5.42 2.28
CA ARG A 60 4.97 6.46 1.46
C ARG A 60 4.22 6.64 0.15
N LEU A 61 3.80 5.53 -0.45
CA LEU A 61 3.02 5.61 -1.68
C LEU A 61 1.69 6.29 -1.44
N HIS A 62 1.08 6.00 -0.31
CA HIS A 62 -0.18 6.63 0.06
C HIS A 62 0.00 8.14 0.23
N ASN A 63 1.07 8.53 0.93
CA ASN A 63 1.36 9.94 1.12
C ASN A 63 1.61 10.65 -0.21
N GLU A 64 2.27 9.97 -1.12
CA GLU A 64 2.51 10.54 -2.43
C GLU A 64 1.20 10.80 -3.17
N SER A 65 0.25 9.89 -3.04
CA SER A 65 -1.04 10.09 -3.69
C SER A 65 -1.73 11.34 -3.16
N ILE A 66 -1.65 11.55 -1.86
CA ILE A 66 -2.26 12.72 -1.25
C ILE A 66 -1.56 13.99 -1.72
N THR A 67 -0.24 13.98 -1.69
CA THR A 67 0.56 15.14 -2.09
C THR A 67 0.26 15.55 -3.54
N LYS A 68 0.06 14.58 -4.40
CA LYS A 68 -0.16 14.85 -5.81
C LYS A 68 -1.64 14.91 -6.18
N SER A 69 -2.50 14.89 -5.18
CA SER A 69 -3.96 14.94 -5.40
C SER A 69 -4.43 13.78 -6.27
N LYS A 70 -3.86 12.63 -6.06
CA LYS A 70 -4.23 11.41 -6.76
C LYS A 70 -4.98 10.50 -5.82
N ARG A 71 -5.41 9.35 -6.31
CA ARG A 71 -6.19 8.42 -5.52
C ARG A 71 -5.48 7.07 -5.43
N LEU A 72 -5.33 6.59 -4.22
CA LEU A 72 -4.80 5.26 -3.96
C LEU A 72 -5.78 4.50 -3.09
N SER A 73 -6.17 3.32 -3.56
CA SER A 73 -7.00 2.41 -2.78
C SER A 73 -6.21 1.15 -2.52
N ILE A 74 -6.27 0.66 -1.29
CA ILE A 74 -5.61 -0.57 -0.90
C ILE A 74 -6.67 -1.52 -0.40
N ILE A 75 -6.77 -2.68 -1.04
CA ILE A 75 -7.78 -3.67 -0.68
C ILE A 75 -7.11 -4.98 -0.32
N GLY A 76 -7.86 -5.84 0.34
CA GLY A 76 -7.40 -7.17 0.64
C GLY A 76 -6.45 -7.23 1.80
N LEU A 77 -6.86 -6.76 2.98
CA LEU A 77 -6.01 -6.81 4.17
C LEU A 77 -5.89 -8.24 4.67
N GLY A 78 -5.41 -9.11 3.78
CA GLY A 78 -5.22 -10.49 4.13
C GLY A 78 -4.01 -10.71 5.00
N CYS A 79 -3.09 -9.78 4.99
CA CYS A 79 -1.91 -9.88 5.81
C CYS A 79 -2.20 -9.28 7.18
N LYS A 80 -2.28 -10.15 8.18
CA LYS A 80 -2.58 -9.72 9.53
C LYS A 80 -1.56 -8.75 10.07
N GLU A 81 -0.30 -8.97 9.71
CA GLU A 81 0.78 -8.11 10.17
C GLU A 81 0.62 -6.71 9.63
N LEU A 82 0.20 -6.59 8.38
CA LEU A 82 0.00 -5.29 7.78
C LEU A 82 -1.09 -4.53 8.52
N TYR A 83 -2.17 -5.20 8.81
CA TYR A 83 -3.27 -4.58 9.54
C TYR A 83 -2.82 -4.09 10.89
N GLN A 84 -2.04 -4.91 11.60
CA GLN A 84 -1.58 -4.54 12.93
C GLN A 84 -0.60 -3.37 12.86
N HIS A 85 0.25 -3.34 11.85
CA HIS A 85 1.18 -2.23 11.68
C HIS A 85 0.45 -0.93 11.44
N PHE A 86 -0.52 -0.94 10.55
CA PHE A 86 -1.31 0.26 10.31
C PHE A 86 -2.00 0.72 11.58
N LYS A 87 -2.53 -0.23 12.32
CA LYS A 87 -3.26 0.09 13.52
C LYS A 87 -2.35 0.69 14.59
N SER A 88 -1.13 0.17 14.72
CA SER A 88 -0.21 0.64 15.73
C SER A 88 0.49 1.93 15.34
N GLU A 89 0.58 2.21 14.05
CA GLU A 89 1.24 3.43 13.58
C GLU A 89 0.31 4.63 13.60
N GLU A 90 -0.95 4.42 13.85
CA GLU A 90 -1.92 5.50 13.82
C GLU A 90 -2.17 6.05 15.20
N PRO A 91 -1.72 7.26 15.46
CA PRO A 91 -2.06 7.92 16.73
C PRO A 91 -3.56 8.18 16.82
N GLU A 92 -4.04 8.29 18.03
CA GLU A 92 -5.45 8.54 18.24
C GLU A 92 -5.95 9.77 17.51
N GLN A 93 -5.15 10.82 17.52
CA GLN A 93 -5.62 12.05 16.90
C GLN A 93 -5.79 11.88 15.41
N LEU A 94 -5.18 10.87 14.82
CA LEU A 94 -5.36 10.60 13.40
C LEU A 94 -6.57 9.75 13.14
N SER A 95 -7.21 9.25 14.18
CA SER A 95 -8.35 8.36 13.99
C SER A 95 -9.42 9.00 13.17
N GLU A 96 -9.75 10.22 13.48
CA GLU A 96 -10.80 10.91 12.74
C GLU A 96 -10.37 11.24 11.34
N GLN A 97 -9.16 11.72 11.20
CA GLN A 97 -8.62 11.98 9.87
C GLN A 97 -8.39 10.69 9.14
N HIS A 98 -8.06 9.68 9.88
CA HIS A 98 -7.91 8.36 9.32
C HIS A 98 -9.19 7.91 8.65
N MET A 99 -10.32 8.32 9.17
CA MET A 99 -11.58 8.00 8.52
C MET A 99 -11.60 8.50 7.09
N VAL A 100 -11.00 9.66 6.87
CA VAL A 100 -10.87 10.17 5.52
C VAL A 100 -9.87 9.36 4.74
N ALA A 101 -8.74 9.05 5.37
CA ALA A 101 -7.72 8.25 4.71
C ALA A 101 -8.20 6.83 4.46
N THR A 102 -9.10 6.36 5.30
CA THR A 102 -9.66 5.03 5.13
C THR A 102 -10.37 4.89 3.81
N ASN A 103 -10.78 5.99 3.24
CA ASN A 103 -11.36 5.95 1.91
C ASN A 103 -10.40 5.39 0.88
N SER A 104 -9.11 5.53 1.11
CA SER A 104 -8.13 4.97 0.20
C SER A 104 -7.67 3.59 0.64
N ILE A 105 -8.03 3.16 1.84
CA ILE A 105 -7.71 1.81 2.30
C ILE A 105 -9.03 1.11 2.53
N VAL A 106 -9.38 0.27 1.60
CA VAL A 106 -10.63 -0.44 1.67
C VAL A 106 -10.39 -1.76 2.35
N ALA A 107 -10.89 -1.86 3.57
CA ALA A 107 -10.83 -3.11 4.30
C ALA A 107 -11.93 -3.98 3.76
N ALA A 108 -11.55 -4.92 3.02
CA ALA A 108 -12.54 -5.78 2.39
C ALA A 108 -13.21 -6.68 3.40
#